data_d60aa9cf97e1ba5a810eb296c2cf11a6
#
_entry.id   d60aa9cf97e1ba5a810eb296c2cf11a6
#
_cell.length_a   1.000
_cell.length_b   1.000
_cell.length_c   1.000
_cell.angle_alpha   90.00
_cell.angle_beta   90.00
_cell.angle_gamma   90.00
#
_symmetry.space_group_name_H-M   'P 1'
#
loop_
_entity.id
_entity.type
_entity.pdbx_description
1 polymer ?
#
loop_
_entity_poly.entity_id
_entity_poly.type
_entity_poly.pdbx_seq_one_letter_code
_entity_poly.pdbx_strand_id
1 'polypeptide(L)'
;MIDSDIGTIATKYNVPDYKVYITSNRPINDGNYLFGGGSYSIMGMEYGNHQYGYQYAIGSYKSMHRTLAYGTWHDWKTIITNEDLMPQQIISITSIADPQNISFNTLKYTRIGNLVVGWIGGLRVLNKGTFVINNGDLPEPLTQIHVPVMTSTTDILIGNMYLDVNTTKLSIHGTNQNPTGDKGYASFCYVAR
;
A
#
# COMPACT_ATOMS: atom_id res chain seq x y z
N MET A 1 18.12 -19.05 25.77
CA MET A 1 18.11 -17.70 26.32
C MET A 1 19.56 -17.34 26.56
N ILE A 2 20.10 -16.39 25.83
CA ILE A 2 21.49 -15.94 26.03
C ILE A 2 21.39 -14.79 27.05
N ASP A 3 21.25 -15.16 28.33
CA ASP A 3 21.03 -14.19 29.41
C ASP A 3 22.33 -13.66 30.02
N SER A 4 23.46 -14.35 29.77
CA SER A 4 24.68 -14.08 30.57
C SER A 4 25.44 -12.83 30.16
N ASP A 5 25.55 -12.56 28.87
CA ASP A 5 26.44 -11.51 28.40
C ASP A 5 25.80 -10.12 28.42
N ILE A 6 24.49 -10.06 28.28
CA ILE A 6 23.73 -8.83 28.22
C ILE A 6 23.42 -8.30 29.62
N GLY A 7 23.18 -9.20 30.59
CA GLY A 7 23.08 -8.85 31.98
C GLY A 7 24.36 -8.18 32.50
N THR A 8 25.51 -8.58 31.99
CA THR A 8 26.82 -7.98 32.34
C THR A 8 26.95 -6.56 31.81
N ILE A 9 26.47 -6.28 30.62
CA ILE A 9 26.45 -4.93 30.05
C ILE A 9 25.54 -4.00 30.88
N ALA A 10 24.38 -4.51 31.27
CA ALA A 10 23.42 -3.80 32.10
C ALA A 10 24.01 -3.35 33.43
N THR A 11 24.64 -4.29 34.11
CA THR A 11 25.31 -4.03 35.39
C THR A 11 26.48 -3.04 35.24
N LYS A 12 27.23 -3.15 34.13
CA LYS A 12 28.38 -2.28 33.86
C LYS A 12 28.00 -0.82 33.69
N TYR A 13 26.86 -0.53 33.17
CA TYR A 13 26.37 0.83 32.92
C TYR A 13 25.41 1.33 34.01
N ASN A 14 25.25 0.56 35.08
CA ASN A 14 24.45 0.92 36.26
C ASN A 14 23.03 1.40 35.88
N VAL A 15 22.42 0.73 34.93
CA VAL A 15 21.03 0.98 34.53
C VAL A 15 20.13 0.09 35.38
N PRO A 16 19.42 0.63 36.37
CA PRO A 16 18.57 -0.16 37.23
C PRO A 16 17.37 -0.70 36.49
N ASP A 17 16.94 -1.90 36.85
CA ASP A 17 15.64 -2.50 36.48
C ASP A 17 15.41 -2.68 34.99
N TYR A 18 16.42 -3.11 34.23
CA TYR A 18 16.15 -3.48 32.86
C TYR A 18 16.51 -4.93 32.53
N LYS A 19 15.74 -5.50 31.65
CA LYS A 19 15.95 -6.83 31.11
C LYS A 19 16.14 -6.74 29.61
N VAL A 20 17.29 -7.24 29.14
CA VAL A 20 17.54 -7.41 27.70
C VAL A 20 17.45 -8.89 27.37
N TYR A 21 16.80 -9.21 26.27
CA TYR A 21 16.70 -10.58 25.82
C TYR A 21 16.81 -10.67 24.30
N ILE A 22 17.38 -11.79 23.86
CA ILE A 22 17.43 -12.18 22.45
C ILE A 22 16.91 -13.60 22.39
N THR A 23 15.91 -13.84 21.58
CA THR A 23 15.39 -15.17 21.32
C THR A 23 15.53 -15.47 19.84
N SER A 24 16.04 -16.65 19.50
CA SER A 24 16.09 -17.15 18.13
C SER A 24 15.06 -18.26 17.92
N ASN A 25 14.50 -18.36 16.72
CA ASN A 25 13.62 -19.44 16.28
C ASN A 25 12.39 -19.72 17.14
N ARG A 26 11.79 -18.71 17.76
CA ARG A 26 10.50 -18.92 18.42
C ARG A 26 9.37 -18.38 17.55
N PRO A 27 8.28 -19.16 17.36
CA PRO A 27 7.04 -18.59 16.91
C PRO A 27 6.62 -17.53 17.93
N ILE A 28 6.15 -16.38 17.49
CA ILE A 28 5.51 -15.40 18.36
C ILE A 28 4.15 -15.99 18.73
N ASN A 29 4.13 -16.79 19.80
CA ASN A 29 2.93 -17.37 20.37
C ASN A 29 2.43 -16.45 21.50
N ASP A 30 1.87 -15.32 21.17
CA ASP A 30 1.07 -14.53 22.09
C ASP A 30 -0.43 -14.67 21.81
N GLY A 31 -0.83 -15.85 21.36
CA GLY A 31 -2.25 -16.19 21.10
C GLY A 31 -2.81 -15.62 19.80
N ASN A 32 -2.10 -14.71 19.16
CA ASN A 32 -2.46 -14.17 17.86
C ASN A 32 -1.41 -14.58 16.84
N TYR A 33 -1.78 -15.42 15.92
CA TYR A 33 -1.01 -15.70 14.69
C TYR A 33 -0.99 -14.44 13.79
N LEU A 34 -0.38 -13.38 14.28
CA LEU A 34 -0.33 -12.11 13.56
C LEU A 34 0.48 -12.18 12.25
N PHE A 35 1.20 -13.28 11.97
CA PHE A 35 2.22 -13.27 10.93
C PHE A 35 2.35 -14.55 10.10
N GLY A 36 1.31 -15.34 9.97
CA GLY A 36 1.32 -16.44 9.02
C GLY A 36 2.38 -17.53 9.26
N GLY A 37 2.68 -17.83 10.52
CA GLY A 37 3.52 -19.00 10.88
C GLY A 37 5.02 -18.84 10.64
N GLY A 38 5.53 -17.63 10.47
CA GLY A 38 6.97 -17.36 10.30
C GLY A 38 7.76 -17.46 11.60
N SER A 39 9.01 -17.92 11.52
CA SER A 39 9.96 -17.84 12.62
C SER A 39 10.58 -16.45 12.68
N TYR A 40 10.64 -15.88 13.88
CA TYR A 40 11.21 -14.55 14.13
C TYR A 40 12.33 -14.66 15.17
N SER A 41 13.37 -13.87 14.99
CA SER A 41 14.30 -13.53 16.04
C SER A 41 13.79 -12.29 16.76
N ILE A 42 13.59 -12.38 18.06
CA ILE A 42 13.08 -11.25 18.86
C ILE A 42 14.20 -10.75 19.74
N MET A 43 14.45 -9.45 19.70
CA MET A 43 15.29 -8.74 20.64
C MET A 43 14.47 -7.65 21.32
N GLY A 44 14.78 -7.39 22.58
CA GLY A 44 14.04 -6.37 23.31
C GLY A 44 14.70 -5.97 24.61
N MET A 45 14.21 -4.89 25.16
CA MET A 45 14.59 -4.36 26.44
C MET A 45 13.35 -3.94 27.21
N GLU A 46 13.33 -4.24 28.50
CA GLU A 46 12.35 -3.74 29.45
C GLU A 46 13.08 -3.00 30.57
N TYR A 47 12.49 -1.93 31.07
CA TYR A 47 13.04 -1.11 32.15
C TYR A 47 11.92 -0.51 33.00
N GLY A 48 12.31 0.14 34.12
CA GLY A 48 11.35 0.75 35.03
C GLY A 48 10.37 -0.26 35.64
N ASN A 49 10.86 -1.36 36.19
CA ASN A 49 10.06 -2.41 36.80
C ASN A 49 9.01 -3.00 35.84
N HIS A 50 9.41 -3.31 34.60
CA HIS A 50 8.53 -3.80 33.54
C HIS A 50 7.41 -2.83 33.14
N GLN A 51 7.58 -1.54 33.36
CA GLN A 51 6.61 -0.54 32.98
C GLN A 51 6.84 -0.04 31.56
N TYR A 52 8.08 -0.07 31.06
CA TYR A 52 8.48 0.47 29.76
C TYR A 52 9.39 -0.51 29.04
N GLY A 53 9.38 -0.46 27.73
CA GLY A 53 10.24 -1.31 26.94
C GLY A 53 9.96 -1.24 25.45
N TYR A 54 10.73 -2.00 24.70
CA TYR A 54 10.52 -2.21 23.29
C TYR A 54 10.96 -3.61 22.88
N GLN A 55 10.39 -4.10 21.81
CA GLN A 55 10.77 -5.34 21.15
C GLN A 55 10.83 -5.14 19.64
N TYR A 56 11.82 -5.77 19.03
CA TYR A 56 11.94 -5.94 17.59
C TYR A 56 11.83 -7.42 17.27
N ALA A 57 11.02 -7.75 16.28
CA ALA A 57 10.91 -9.08 15.70
C ALA A 57 11.42 -9.03 14.25
N ILE A 58 12.47 -9.77 13.97
CA ILE A 58 13.08 -9.84 12.63
C ILE A 58 12.82 -11.22 12.07
N GLY A 59 12.06 -11.29 11.00
CA GLY A 59 11.74 -12.50 10.28
C GLY A 59 12.18 -12.44 8.82
N SER A 60 12.04 -13.54 8.11
CA SER A 60 12.43 -13.63 6.70
C SER A 60 11.61 -12.74 5.77
N TYR A 61 10.38 -12.39 6.16
CA TYR A 61 9.44 -11.65 5.31
C TYR A 61 9.08 -10.27 5.85
N LYS A 62 9.23 -10.06 7.16
CA LYS A 62 8.83 -8.81 7.83
C LYS A 62 9.73 -8.54 9.00
N SER A 63 9.98 -7.27 9.24
CA SER A 63 10.52 -6.77 10.51
C SER A 63 9.44 -5.95 11.21
N MET A 64 9.34 -6.09 12.52
CA MET A 64 8.28 -5.49 13.30
C MET A 64 8.81 -4.97 14.61
N HIS A 65 8.10 -4.03 15.19
CA HIS A 65 8.38 -3.54 16.54
C HIS A 65 7.11 -3.37 17.35
N ARG A 66 7.25 -3.40 18.66
CA ARG A 66 6.25 -2.95 19.62
C ARG A 66 6.88 -2.25 20.80
N THR A 67 6.09 -1.50 21.52
CA THR A 67 6.50 -0.79 22.72
C THR A 67 5.69 -1.25 23.93
N LEU A 68 6.31 -1.25 25.08
CA LEU A 68 5.68 -1.41 26.39
C LEU A 68 5.55 -0.03 27.02
N ALA A 69 4.36 0.32 27.42
CA ALA A 69 4.11 1.54 28.17
C ALA A 69 3.14 1.27 29.33
N TYR A 70 3.48 1.72 30.52
CA TYR A 70 2.70 1.53 31.75
C TYR A 70 2.32 0.07 31.99
N GLY A 71 3.27 -0.86 31.78
CA GLY A 71 3.06 -2.29 32.00
C GLY A 71 2.21 -3.01 30.93
N THR A 72 1.84 -2.32 29.85
CA THR A 72 1.02 -2.90 28.76
C THR A 72 1.78 -2.85 27.43
N TRP A 73 1.91 -4.01 26.78
CA TRP A 73 2.45 -4.08 25.42
C TRP A 73 1.44 -3.58 24.41
N HIS A 74 1.87 -2.64 23.57
CA HIS A 74 1.11 -2.25 22.39
C HIS A 74 1.21 -3.33 21.30
N ASP A 75 0.31 -3.25 20.33
CA ASP A 75 0.30 -4.15 19.19
C ASP A 75 1.57 -4.02 18.34
N TRP A 76 1.94 -5.11 17.69
CA TRP A 76 3.04 -5.14 16.77
C TRP A 76 2.79 -4.23 15.55
N LYS A 77 3.78 -3.42 15.19
CA LYS A 77 3.77 -2.57 14.00
C LYS A 77 4.84 -3.04 13.04
N THR A 78 4.51 -3.12 11.77
CA THR A 78 5.48 -3.45 10.70
C THR A 78 6.47 -2.30 10.53
N ILE A 79 7.76 -2.64 10.47
CA ILE A 79 8.80 -1.69 10.08
C ILE A 79 8.79 -1.65 8.55
N ILE A 80 8.44 -0.50 8.00
CA ILE A 80 8.45 -0.27 6.56
C ILE A 80 9.91 -0.02 6.15
N THR A 81 10.39 -0.80 5.19
CA THR A 81 11.74 -0.64 4.62
C THR A 81 11.67 0.18 3.33
N ASN A 82 12.83 0.61 2.83
CA ASN A 82 12.89 1.26 1.52
C ASN A 82 12.38 0.36 0.39
N GLU A 83 12.51 -0.95 0.51
CA GLU A 83 12.00 -1.91 -0.47
C GLU A 83 10.47 -1.91 -0.51
N ASP A 84 9.82 -1.75 0.64
CA ASP A 84 8.35 -1.63 0.72
C ASP A 84 7.84 -0.34 0.07
N LEU A 85 8.70 0.68 -0.02
CA LEU A 85 8.40 1.96 -0.66
C LEU A 85 8.81 2.01 -2.14
N MET A 86 9.50 0.99 -2.64
CA MET A 86 9.83 0.91 -4.06
C MET A 86 8.57 0.71 -4.90
N PRO A 87 8.46 1.36 -6.06
CA PRO A 87 7.38 1.10 -6.99
C PRO A 87 7.36 -0.38 -7.36
N GLN A 88 6.21 -1.02 -7.18
CA GLN A 88 6.01 -2.36 -7.67
C GLN A 88 5.99 -2.37 -9.20
N GLN A 89 6.02 -3.55 -9.78
CA GLN A 89 5.95 -3.70 -11.23
C GLN A 89 4.81 -2.86 -11.84
N ILE A 90 5.09 -2.20 -12.97
CA ILE A 90 4.06 -1.51 -13.73
C ILE A 90 3.09 -2.55 -14.30
N ILE A 91 1.83 -2.47 -13.91
CA ILE A 91 0.76 -3.33 -14.39
C ILE A 91 0.09 -2.64 -15.58
N SER A 92 -0.02 -3.36 -16.69
CA SER A 92 -0.72 -2.90 -17.89
C SER A 92 -2.09 -3.57 -17.98
N ILE A 93 -3.13 -2.76 -18.10
CA ILE A 93 -4.50 -3.22 -18.31
C ILE A 93 -4.79 -3.11 -19.80
N THR A 94 -5.15 -4.21 -20.43
CA THR A 94 -5.44 -4.30 -21.87
C THR A 94 -6.90 -4.58 -22.16
N SER A 95 -7.66 -5.00 -21.16
CA SER A 95 -9.08 -5.32 -21.31
C SER A 95 -9.93 -4.05 -21.34
N ILE A 96 -10.73 -3.89 -22.39
CA ILE A 96 -11.70 -2.79 -22.51
C ILE A 96 -13.08 -3.35 -22.21
N ALA A 97 -13.80 -2.74 -21.25
CA ALA A 97 -15.11 -3.22 -20.84
C ALA A 97 -16.22 -2.87 -21.83
N ASP A 98 -16.13 -1.71 -22.45
CA ASP A 98 -17.12 -1.22 -23.40
C ASP A 98 -16.47 -0.76 -24.73
N PRO A 99 -16.02 -1.71 -25.58
CA PRO A 99 -15.25 -1.37 -26.77
C PRO A 99 -16.08 -0.69 -27.88
N GLN A 100 -17.39 -0.66 -27.76
CA GLN A 100 -18.26 0.03 -28.72
C GLN A 100 -18.31 1.54 -28.48
N ASN A 101 -18.10 1.97 -27.23
CA ASN A 101 -18.23 3.37 -26.83
C ASN A 101 -16.89 4.01 -26.46
N ILE A 102 -15.90 3.21 -26.09
CA ILE A 102 -14.56 3.69 -25.71
C ILE A 102 -13.47 2.81 -26.27
N SER A 103 -12.31 3.42 -26.51
CA SER A 103 -11.06 2.71 -26.75
C SER A 103 -9.91 3.47 -26.10
N PHE A 104 -8.83 2.77 -25.77
CA PHE A 104 -7.59 3.37 -25.28
C PHE A 104 -6.37 2.58 -25.77
N ASN A 105 -5.24 3.24 -25.84
CA ASN A 105 -3.98 2.60 -26.22
C ASN A 105 -3.26 2.00 -24.99
N THR A 106 -3.36 2.69 -23.88
CA THR A 106 -2.61 2.37 -22.67
C THR A 106 -3.42 2.72 -21.44
N LEU A 107 -3.57 1.76 -20.54
CA LEU A 107 -3.99 1.98 -19.17
C LEU A 107 -2.99 1.22 -18.28
N LYS A 108 -2.26 1.94 -17.45
CA LYS A 108 -1.21 1.36 -16.61
C LYS A 108 -1.27 1.95 -15.22
N TYR A 109 -0.82 1.18 -14.25
CA TYR A 109 -0.62 1.67 -12.90
C TYR A 109 0.55 0.96 -12.23
N THR A 110 1.07 1.58 -11.18
CA THR A 110 1.98 0.96 -10.21
C THR A 110 1.47 1.20 -8.81
N ARG A 111 1.87 0.36 -7.88
CA ARG A 111 1.51 0.48 -6.48
C ARG A 111 2.76 0.67 -5.62
N ILE A 112 2.69 1.58 -4.66
CA ILE A 112 3.73 1.84 -3.65
C ILE A 112 3.04 1.76 -2.29
N GLY A 113 3.17 0.65 -1.60
CA GLY A 113 2.34 0.39 -0.41
C GLY A 113 0.86 0.44 -0.77
N ASN A 114 0.11 1.34 -0.16
CA ASN A 114 -1.31 1.58 -0.48
C ASN A 114 -1.52 2.69 -1.52
N LEU A 115 -0.47 3.38 -1.95
CA LEU A 115 -0.58 4.41 -2.98
C LEU A 115 -0.60 3.77 -4.37
N VAL A 116 -1.61 4.08 -5.15
CA VAL A 116 -1.74 3.70 -6.56
C VAL A 116 -1.53 4.92 -7.42
N VAL A 117 -0.61 4.84 -8.37
CA VAL A 117 -0.36 5.88 -9.36
C VAL A 117 -0.56 5.26 -10.74
N GLY A 118 -1.40 5.88 -11.55
CA GLY A 118 -1.71 5.34 -12.87
C GLY A 118 -1.96 6.41 -13.92
N TRP A 119 -2.02 5.97 -15.16
CA TRP A 119 -2.33 6.84 -16.29
C TRP A 119 -3.06 6.08 -17.40
N ILE A 120 -3.88 6.78 -18.11
CA ILE A 120 -4.50 6.33 -19.34
C ILE A 120 -4.04 7.22 -20.48
N GLY A 121 -3.77 6.59 -21.61
CA GLY A 121 -3.35 7.29 -22.82
C GLY A 121 -4.02 6.76 -24.06
N GLY A 122 -4.29 7.67 -25.00
CA GLY A 122 -4.97 7.34 -26.24
C GLY A 122 -6.45 7.03 -26.07
N LEU A 123 -7.07 7.56 -25.00
CA LEU A 123 -8.50 7.36 -24.76
C LEU A 123 -9.33 8.07 -25.81
N ARG A 124 -10.30 7.35 -26.36
CA ARG A 124 -11.33 7.87 -27.23
C ARG A 124 -12.70 7.59 -26.63
N VAL A 125 -13.53 8.59 -26.57
CA VAL A 125 -14.95 8.51 -26.25
C VAL A 125 -15.72 8.67 -27.56
N LEU A 126 -16.44 7.63 -27.96
CA LEU A 126 -17.16 7.58 -29.23
C LEU A 126 -18.56 8.13 -29.12
N ASN A 127 -19.15 8.06 -27.93
CA ASN A 127 -20.50 8.53 -27.67
C ASN A 127 -20.56 9.30 -26.33
N LYS A 128 -21.55 10.20 -26.17
CA LYS A 128 -21.85 10.81 -24.88
C LYS A 128 -22.50 9.80 -23.96
N GLY A 129 -22.12 9.76 -22.71
CA GLY A 129 -22.69 8.86 -21.72
C GLY A 129 -21.71 8.39 -20.68
N THR A 130 -22.12 7.45 -19.87
CA THR A 130 -21.29 6.84 -18.84
C THR A 130 -20.89 5.43 -19.29
N PHE A 131 -19.59 5.19 -19.32
CA PHE A 131 -19.02 3.93 -19.82
C PHE A 131 -17.98 3.39 -18.84
N VAL A 132 -17.90 2.06 -18.73
CA VAL A 132 -16.87 1.37 -17.96
C VAL A 132 -15.63 1.20 -18.84
N ILE A 133 -14.47 1.61 -18.34
CA ILE A 133 -13.21 1.58 -19.09
C ILE A 133 -12.58 0.18 -19.07
N ASN A 134 -12.44 -0.42 -17.86
CA ASN A 134 -11.78 -1.71 -17.67
C ASN A 134 -12.66 -2.73 -16.95
N ASN A 135 -12.29 -4.00 -17.00
CA ASN A 135 -13.08 -5.11 -16.44
C ASN A 135 -12.86 -5.36 -14.93
N GLY A 136 -12.17 -4.48 -14.21
CA GLY A 136 -12.02 -4.62 -12.77
C GLY A 136 -10.63 -5.01 -12.30
N ASP A 137 -9.59 -4.51 -12.95
CA ASP A 137 -8.19 -4.85 -12.68
C ASP A 137 -7.46 -3.82 -11.81
N LEU A 138 -8.14 -2.78 -11.32
CA LEU A 138 -7.55 -1.76 -10.46
C LEU A 138 -7.72 -2.11 -8.98
N PRO A 139 -6.78 -1.76 -8.10
CA PRO A 139 -6.99 -1.83 -6.66
C PRO A 139 -8.19 -0.98 -6.22
N GLU A 140 -8.95 -1.47 -5.26
CA GLU A 140 -10.12 -0.78 -4.73
C GLU A 140 -9.73 0.50 -3.98
N PRO A 141 -10.32 1.67 -4.30
CA PRO A 141 -9.94 2.92 -3.66
C PRO A 141 -10.54 3.05 -2.25
N LEU A 142 -9.81 3.73 -1.38
CA LEU A 142 -10.30 4.08 -0.05
C LEU A 142 -11.40 5.17 -0.11
N THR A 143 -11.27 6.09 -1.07
CA THR A 143 -12.23 7.16 -1.34
C THR A 143 -12.47 7.26 -2.84
N GLN A 144 -13.67 7.68 -3.23
CA GLN A 144 -13.98 7.95 -4.63
C GLN A 144 -13.00 8.98 -5.23
N ILE A 145 -12.56 8.73 -6.44
CA ILE A 145 -11.72 9.65 -7.20
C ILE A 145 -12.43 10.13 -8.46
N HIS A 146 -12.14 11.38 -8.83
CA HIS A 146 -12.58 12.00 -10.09
C HIS A 146 -11.39 12.64 -10.78
N VAL A 147 -11.24 12.38 -12.07
CA VAL A 147 -10.12 12.86 -12.87
C VAL A 147 -10.62 13.39 -14.21
N PRO A 148 -10.38 14.65 -14.55
CA PRO A 148 -10.73 15.18 -15.86
C PRO A 148 -9.84 14.53 -16.94
N VAL A 149 -10.42 14.25 -18.09
CA VAL A 149 -9.71 13.73 -19.27
C VAL A 149 -9.69 14.80 -20.33
N MET A 150 -8.48 15.22 -20.68
CA MET A 150 -8.26 16.24 -21.71
C MET A 150 -7.68 15.61 -22.96
N THR A 151 -7.96 16.22 -24.11
CA THR A 151 -7.28 15.86 -25.35
C THR A 151 -5.86 16.44 -25.38
N SER A 152 -4.96 15.76 -26.08
CA SER A 152 -3.53 16.14 -26.12
C SER A 152 -3.20 17.32 -27.01
N THR A 153 -4.04 17.58 -28.00
CA THR A 153 -3.75 18.56 -29.06
C THR A 153 -4.59 19.82 -28.92
N THR A 154 -5.83 19.66 -28.46
CA THR A 154 -6.80 20.76 -28.42
C THR A 154 -7.20 21.19 -27.03
N ASP A 155 -6.70 20.53 -25.98
CA ASP A 155 -7.02 20.77 -24.58
C ASP A 155 -8.55 20.77 -24.28
N ILE A 156 -9.29 19.95 -25.02
CA ILE A 156 -10.73 19.82 -24.84
C ILE A 156 -11.01 18.78 -23.77
N LEU A 157 -11.88 19.14 -22.81
CA LEU A 157 -12.40 18.19 -21.85
C LEU A 157 -13.36 17.23 -22.54
N ILE A 158 -13.01 15.94 -22.60
CA ILE A 158 -13.86 14.89 -23.20
C ILE A 158 -14.70 14.14 -22.17
N GLY A 159 -14.37 14.26 -20.88
CA GLY A 159 -15.14 13.65 -19.80
C GLY A 159 -14.40 13.66 -18.49
N ASN A 160 -15.06 13.10 -17.48
CA ASN A 160 -14.47 12.85 -16.16
C ASN A 160 -14.41 11.35 -15.93
N MET A 161 -13.21 10.84 -15.69
CA MET A 161 -13.03 9.48 -15.17
C MET A 161 -13.33 9.48 -13.67
N TYR A 162 -13.86 8.37 -13.20
CA TYR A 162 -14.07 8.14 -11.78
C TYR A 162 -13.89 6.67 -11.42
N LEU A 163 -13.46 6.45 -10.19
CA LEU A 163 -13.37 5.15 -9.56
C LEU A 163 -14.07 5.25 -8.20
N ASP A 164 -15.19 4.54 -8.08
CA ASP A 164 -15.99 4.56 -6.85
C ASP A 164 -15.41 3.61 -5.80
N VAL A 165 -15.71 3.88 -4.54
CA VAL A 165 -15.45 2.92 -3.45
C VAL A 165 -16.19 1.60 -3.69
N ASN A 166 -15.61 0.50 -3.22
CA ASN A 166 -16.12 -0.86 -3.42
C ASN A 166 -16.18 -1.31 -4.90
N THR A 167 -15.37 -0.71 -5.75
CA THR A 167 -15.22 -1.14 -7.14
C THR A 167 -13.75 -1.10 -7.57
N THR A 168 -13.42 -1.94 -8.53
CA THR A 168 -12.12 -2.03 -9.19
C THR A 168 -12.23 -1.58 -10.66
N LYS A 169 -13.40 -1.04 -11.05
CA LYS A 169 -13.73 -0.64 -12.42
C LYS A 169 -13.66 0.86 -12.57
N LEU A 170 -12.68 1.32 -13.34
CA LEU A 170 -12.59 2.72 -13.75
C LEU A 170 -13.69 2.99 -14.79
N SER A 171 -14.43 4.07 -14.57
CA SER A 171 -15.48 4.51 -15.46
C SER A 171 -15.20 5.92 -15.99
N ILE A 172 -15.87 6.33 -17.06
CA ILE A 172 -15.85 7.69 -17.58
C ILE A 172 -17.26 8.19 -17.85
N HIS A 173 -17.55 9.40 -17.44
CA HIS A 173 -18.70 10.15 -17.91
C HIS A 173 -18.24 11.04 -19.08
N GLY A 174 -18.46 10.57 -20.30
CA GLY A 174 -18.10 11.27 -21.53
C GLY A 174 -19.08 12.41 -21.83
N THR A 175 -18.58 13.63 -21.78
CA THR A 175 -19.37 14.86 -22.09
C THR A 175 -19.30 15.23 -23.55
N ASN A 176 -18.16 14.94 -24.19
CA ASN A 176 -17.92 15.24 -25.59
C ASN A 176 -17.27 14.02 -26.27
N GLN A 177 -17.52 13.86 -27.56
CA GLN A 177 -16.71 12.97 -28.38
C GLN A 177 -15.32 13.59 -28.60
N ASN A 178 -14.32 12.75 -28.72
CA ASN A 178 -13.01 13.24 -29.12
C ASN A 178 -13.10 13.88 -30.53
N PRO A 179 -12.45 15.03 -30.73
CA PRO A 179 -12.24 15.54 -32.08
C PRO A 179 -11.54 14.50 -32.96
N THR A 180 -11.81 14.53 -34.25
CA THR A 180 -11.24 13.57 -35.20
C THR A 180 -9.72 13.56 -35.12
N GLY A 181 -9.14 12.41 -34.85
CA GLY A 181 -7.70 12.22 -34.75
C GLY A 181 -7.08 12.56 -33.41
N ASP A 182 -7.77 13.27 -32.52
CA ASP A 182 -7.25 13.61 -31.19
C ASP A 182 -7.54 12.49 -30.16
N LYS A 183 -6.73 12.44 -29.11
CA LYS A 183 -6.79 11.38 -28.08
C LYS A 183 -6.73 11.99 -26.68
N GLY A 184 -7.48 11.41 -25.76
CA GLY A 184 -7.51 11.82 -24.38
C GLY A 184 -6.40 11.19 -23.55
N TYR A 185 -5.96 11.95 -22.53
CA TYR A 185 -4.96 11.55 -21.56
C TYR A 185 -5.39 11.98 -20.18
N ALA A 186 -5.09 11.15 -19.19
CA ALA A 186 -5.26 11.47 -17.78
C ALA A 186 -4.30 10.68 -16.92
N SER A 187 -3.92 11.26 -15.80
CA SER A 187 -3.19 10.58 -14.73
C SER A 187 -4.04 10.59 -13.47
N PHE A 188 -3.92 9.53 -12.68
CA PHE A 188 -4.66 9.41 -11.42
C PHE A 188 -3.75 8.90 -10.31
N CYS A 189 -4.10 9.29 -9.08
CA CYS A 189 -3.42 8.84 -7.89
C CYS A 189 -4.44 8.70 -6.76
N TYR A 190 -4.37 7.59 -6.02
CA TYR A 190 -5.28 7.36 -4.89
C TYR A 190 -4.68 6.37 -3.89
N VAL A 191 -5.27 6.35 -2.69
CA VAL A 191 -4.96 5.36 -1.66
C VAL A 191 -5.92 4.18 -1.83
N ALA A 192 -5.37 2.98 -2.01
CA ALA A 192 -6.13 1.74 -2.08
C ALA A 192 -6.34 1.13 -0.68
N ARG A 193 -7.34 0.29 -0.58
CA ARG A 193 -7.59 -0.57 0.59
C ARG A 193 -6.60 -1.72 0.71
#